data_bc829b5543ee84fa441315dff8a8460b
#
_entry.id   bc829b5543ee84fa441315dff8a8460b
#
_cell.length_a   1.000
_cell.length_b   1.000
_cell.length_c   1.000
_cell.angle_alpha   90.00
_cell.angle_beta   90.00
_cell.angle_gamma   90.00
#
_symmetry.space_group_name_H-M   'P 1'
#
loop_
_entity.id
_entity.type
_entity.pdbx_description
1 polymer ?
#
loop_
_entity_poly.entity_id
_entity_poly.type
_entity_poly.pdbx_seq_one_letter_code
_entity_poly.pdbx_strand_id
1 'polypeptide(L)'
;FLLENFHTNIIVKEVDKESIFHRDALPLLESVLDQQNIFTNFNFMFEQSDDPLFHRQRILNEMTMEANTDIVVNYDCDVILPIDSYLLAYEMITTGISDVVYPYGRGSYQKQVDPSDQVVSNFLETGDYYHLDSASKVHTSDFGWAQFFKRSVYIEGGLENENFKAYAPEDKERYYRFTKMGYHVDRIADGWVYHLEHVRGENSWFTNPYMQSNMDEWNKIQSMNKEQLKEYYSQQDYLKKYVSL
;
A
#
# COMPACT_ATOMS: atom_id res chain seq x y z
N PHE A 1 9.32 -11.16 -8.24
CA PHE A 1 8.67 -11.99 -7.23
C PHE A 1 7.16 -12.08 -7.41
N LEU A 2 6.41 -10.96 -7.36
CA LEU A 2 4.94 -11.00 -7.44
C LEU A 2 4.44 -11.58 -8.76
N LEU A 3 4.96 -11.13 -9.90
CA LEU A 3 4.56 -11.62 -11.23
C LEU A 3 5.00 -13.06 -11.52
N GLU A 4 6.02 -13.54 -10.85
CA GLU A 4 6.48 -14.92 -10.94
C GLU A 4 5.58 -15.90 -10.21
N ASN A 5 4.99 -15.46 -9.10
CA ASN A 5 4.22 -16.33 -8.20
C ASN A 5 2.70 -16.18 -8.34
N PHE A 6 2.20 -15.08 -8.93
CA PHE A 6 0.77 -14.80 -8.99
C PHE A 6 0.33 -14.31 -10.37
N HIS A 7 -0.90 -14.66 -10.76
CA HIS A 7 -1.62 -14.00 -11.84
C HIS A 7 -2.17 -12.66 -11.33
N THR A 8 -1.31 -11.66 -11.31
CA THR A 8 -1.64 -10.31 -10.81
C THR A 8 -1.20 -9.24 -11.80
N ASN A 9 -1.82 -8.06 -11.72
CA ASN A 9 -1.37 -6.87 -12.43
C ASN A 9 -0.64 -5.96 -11.45
N ILE A 10 0.47 -5.39 -11.86
CA ILE A 10 1.21 -4.39 -11.08
C ILE A 10 1.07 -3.05 -11.76
N ILE A 11 0.64 -2.05 -10.99
CA ILE A 11 0.58 -0.66 -11.41
C ILE A 11 1.60 0.10 -10.57
N VAL A 12 2.56 0.74 -11.24
CA VAL A 12 3.53 1.64 -10.60
C VAL A 12 3.29 3.05 -11.13
N LYS A 13 3.17 4.02 -10.23
CA LYS A 13 3.10 5.42 -10.60
C LYS A 13 4.23 6.20 -9.94
N GLU A 14 5.03 6.85 -10.77
CA GLU A 14 6.08 7.78 -10.37
C GLU A 14 5.63 9.22 -10.62
N VAL A 15 5.89 10.09 -9.64
CA VAL A 15 5.65 11.54 -9.75
C VAL A 15 6.93 12.24 -9.36
N ASP A 16 7.63 12.82 -10.32
CA ASP A 16 8.91 13.50 -10.13
C ASP A 16 9.19 14.46 -11.31
N LYS A 17 10.27 15.23 -11.21
CA LYS A 17 10.76 16.12 -12.29
C LYS A 17 11.19 15.35 -13.53
N GLU A 18 11.83 14.21 -13.33
CA GLU A 18 12.24 13.26 -14.36
C GLU A 18 12.00 11.83 -13.88
N SER A 19 11.74 10.93 -14.81
CA SER A 19 11.50 9.53 -14.44
C SER A 19 12.81 8.79 -14.13
N ILE A 20 13.06 8.57 -12.85
CA ILE A 20 14.18 7.75 -12.35
C ILE A 20 13.87 6.27 -12.60
N PHE A 21 12.62 5.87 -12.38
CA PHE A 21 12.18 4.50 -12.61
C PHE A 21 12.39 4.07 -14.07
N HIS A 22 11.98 4.90 -15.03
CA HIS A 22 12.16 4.61 -16.45
C HIS A 22 13.64 4.52 -16.85
N ARG A 23 14.49 5.38 -16.24
CA ARG A 23 15.91 5.40 -16.55
C ARG A 23 16.68 4.24 -15.95
N ASP A 24 16.42 3.91 -14.68
CA ASP A 24 17.29 3.06 -13.88
C ASP A 24 16.67 1.68 -13.57
N ALA A 25 15.35 1.60 -13.32
CA ALA A 25 14.70 0.38 -12.89
C ALA A 25 14.03 -0.39 -14.04
N LEU A 26 13.35 0.30 -14.95
CA LEU A 26 12.60 -0.34 -16.03
C LEU A 26 13.46 -1.22 -16.93
N PRO A 27 14.67 -0.81 -17.37
CA PRO A 27 15.53 -1.67 -18.21
C PRO A 27 15.93 -2.98 -17.52
N LEU A 28 16.12 -2.95 -16.19
CA LEU A 28 16.44 -4.14 -15.40
C LEU A 28 15.21 -5.06 -15.31
N LEU A 29 14.03 -4.48 -15.06
CA LEU A 29 12.78 -5.23 -15.03
C LEU A 29 12.46 -5.86 -16.38
N GLU A 30 12.58 -5.12 -17.49
CA GLU A 30 12.38 -5.65 -18.84
C GLU A 30 13.27 -6.85 -19.12
N SER A 31 14.54 -6.77 -18.76
CA SER A 31 15.48 -7.89 -18.92
C SER A 31 15.05 -9.15 -18.17
N VAL A 32 14.42 -9.03 -17.00
CA VAL A 32 13.95 -10.16 -16.20
C VAL A 32 12.59 -10.65 -16.70
N LEU A 33 11.65 -9.75 -16.98
CA LEU A 33 10.28 -10.07 -17.33
C LEU A 33 10.16 -10.63 -18.75
N ASP A 34 10.97 -10.14 -19.70
CA ASP A 34 11.03 -10.66 -21.09
C ASP A 34 11.49 -12.13 -21.13
N GLN A 35 12.45 -12.49 -20.29
CA GLN A 35 12.93 -13.86 -20.17
C GLN A 35 11.83 -14.82 -19.71
N GLN A 36 10.82 -14.32 -18.98
CA GLN A 36 9.76 -15.11 -18.38
C GLN A 36 8.39 -14.94 -19.06
N ASN A 37 8.28 -14.09 -20.11
CA ASN A 37 7.02 -13.76 -20.79
C ASN A 37 5.90 -13.20 -19.88
N ILE A 38 6.24 -12.45 -18.81
CA ILE A 38 5.29 -11.92 -17.82
C ILE A 38 5.11 -10.41 -17.87
N PHE A 39 5.69 -9.73 -18.86
CA PHE A 39 5.68 -8.27 -18.99
C PHE A 39 4.27 -7.66 -19.21
N THR A 40 3.32 -8.43 -19.71
CA THR A 40 1.97 -7.95 -20.04
C THR A 40 1.13 -7.52 -18.83
N ASN A 41 1.56 -7.88 -17.62
CA ASN A 41 0.83 -7.60 -16.37
C ASN A 41 1.46 -6.44 -15.57
N PHE A 42 2.33 -5.66 -16.19
CA PHE A 42 2.99 -4.52 -15.57
C PHE A 42 2.61 -3.22 -16.30
N ASN A 43 2.09 -2.25 -15.54
CA ASN A 43 1.74 -0.92 -16.04
C ASN A 43 2.53 0.14 -15.28
N PHE A 44 3.31 0.94 -16.02
CA PHE A 44 4.06 2.06 -15.47
C PHE A 44 3.46 3.38 -15.96
N MET A 45 3.23 4.28 -15.00
CA MET A 45 2.70 5.61 -15.22
C MET A 45 3.69 6.66 -14.69
N PHE A 46 3.98 7.66 -15.49
CA PHE A 46 4.81 8.78 -15.08
C PHE A 46 4.05 10.10 -15.16
N GLU A 47 4.13 10.89 -14.09
CA GLU A 47 3.61 12.26 -14.04
C GLU A 47 4.75 13.21 -13.72
N GLN A 48 5.07 14.11 -14.65
CA GLN A 48 6.08 15.13 -14.43
C GLN A 48 5.54 16.20 -13.46
N SER A 49 6.26 16.46 -12.37
CA SER A 49 5.88 17.45 -11.37
C SER A 49 7.11 18.08 -10.71
N ASP A 50 7.02 19.38 -10.48
CA ASP A 50 7.97 20.13 -9.65
C ASP A 50 7.48 20.31 -8.20
N ASP A 51 6.30 19.75 -7.84
CA ASP A 51 5.76 19.82 -6.50
C ASP A 51 6.66 18.99 -5.55
N PRO A 52 7.24 19.61 -4.51
CA PRO A 52 8.05 18.88 -3.55
C PRO A 52 7.23 17.93 -2.67
N LEU A 53 5.89 18.05 -2.66
CA LEU A 53 5.02 17.21 -1.89
C LEU A 53 4.69 15.92 -2.65
N PHE A 54 5.03 14.77 -2.06
CA PHE A 54 4.58 13.48 -2.54
C PHE A 54 3.13 13.21 -2.09
N HIS A 55 2.19 13.34 -3.00
CA HIS A 55 0.75 13.16 -2.78
C HIS A 55 0.35 11.67 -2.79
N ARG A 56 0.86 10.88 -1.85
CA ARG A 56 0.65 9.41 -1.80
C ARG A 56 -0.82 9.03 -1.93
N GLN A 57 -1.73 9.69 -1.22
CA GLN A 57 -3.15 9.37 -1.21
C GLN A 57 -3.79 9.56 -2.57
N ARG A 58 -3.51 10.68 -3.26
CA ARG A 58 -3.97 10.93 -4.64
C ARG A 58 -3.44 9.86 -5.60
N ILE A 59 -2.16 9.54 -5.51
CA ILE A 59 -1.51 8.56 -6.37
C ILE A 59 -2.15 7.18 -6.20
N LEU A 60 -2.40 6.74 -4.97
CA LEU A 60 -3.08 5.48 -4.67
C LEU A 60 -4.51 5.46 -5.21
N ASN A 61 -5.25 6.57 -5.11
CA ASN A 61 -6.59 6.69 -5.68
C ASN A 61 -6.58 6.55 -7.20
N GLU A 62 -5.68 7.26 -7.88
CA GLU A 62 -5.54 7.20 -9.34
C GLU A 62 -5.18 5.79 -9.81
N MET A 63 -4.24 5.11 -9.15
CA MET A 63 -3.90 3.71 -9.46
C MET A 63 -5.06 2.76 -9.17
N THR A 64 -5.85 3.00 -8.12
CA THR A 64 -7.06 2.21 -7.82
C THR A 64 -8.11 2.34 -8.92
N MET A 65 -8.27 3.53 -9.49
CA MET A 65 -9.22 3.75 -10.58
C MET A 65 -8.74 3.14 -11.90
N GLU A 66 -7.45 3.12 -12.14
CA GLU A 66 -6.83 2.44 -13.29
C GLU A 66 -6.96 0.91 -13.20
N ALA A 67 -6.99 0.36 -12.00
CA ALA A 67 -7.16 -1.07 -11.80
C ALA A 67 -8.52 -1.55 -12.29
N ASN A 68 -8.54 -2.68 -13.03
CA ASN A 68 -9.73 -3.30 -13.61
C ASN A 68 -10.11 -4.64 -12.94
N THR A 69 -9.60 -4.88 -11.75
CA THR A 69 -9.79 -6.11 -10.96
C THR A 69 -10.73 -5.88 -9.78
N ASP A 70 -11.35 -6.95 -9.28
CA ASP A 70 -12.26 -6.90 -8.12
C ASP A 70 -11.52 -6.71 -6.79
N ILE A 71 -10.24 -7.02 -6.76
CA ILE A 71 -9.37 -6.84 -5.59
C ILE A 71 -8.23 -5.91 -5.97
N VAL A 72 -7.96 -4.93 -5.12
CA VAL A 72 -6.80 -4.04 -5.22
C VAL A 72 -5.97 -4.15 -3.94
N VAL A 73 -4.67 -3.94 -4.10
CA VAL A 73 -3.74 -4.00 -2.97
C VAL A 73 -2.93 -2.71 -2.95
N ASN A 74 -3.08 -1.94 -1.87
CA ASN A 74 -2.13 -0.90 -1.56
C ASN A 74 -0.87 -1.59 -1.04
N TYR A 75 0.26 -1.36 -1.68
CA TYR A 75 1.47 -2.12 -1.43
C TYR A 75 2.69 -1.22 -1.50
N ASP A 76 3.43 -1.13 -0.41
CA ASP A 76 4.70 -0.41 -0.38
C ASP A 76 5.77 -1.25 -1.09
N CYS A 77 6.53 -0.65 -2.00
CA CYS A 77 7.43 -1.36 -2.91
C CYS A 77 8.64 -2.02 -2.24
N ASP A 78 8.87 -1.73 -0.98
CA ASP A 78 9.94 -2.23 -0.11
C ASP A 78 9.44 -3.28 0.91
N VAL A 79 8.29 -3.89 0.65
CA VAL A 79 7.67 -4.88 1.53
C VAL A 79 7.68 -6.27 0.88
N ILE A 80 7.97 -7.28 1.67
CA ILE A 80 7.91 -8.69 1.28
C ILE A 80 7.04 -9.44 2.27
N LEU A 81 6.09 -10.23 1.76
CA LEU A 81 5.22 -11.11 2.53
C LEU A 81 5.46 -12.57 2.11
N PRO A 82 5.27 -13.55 2.99
CA PRO A 82 5.20 -14.95 2.58
C PRO A 82 4.06 -15.18 1.59
N ILE A 83 4.26 -16.11 0.66
CA ILE A 83 3.29 -16.44 -0.40
C ILE A 83 1.92 -16.76 0.20
N ASP A 84 1.86 -17.53 1.27
CA ASP A 84 0.62 -17.91 1.93
C ASP A 84 -0.18 -16.71 2.44
N SER A 85 0.49 -15.62 2.82
CA SER A 85 -0.18 -14.38 3.25
C SER A 85 -0.96 -13.72 2.12
N TYR A 86 -0.43 -13.74 0.89
CA TYR A 86 -1.15 -13.22 -0.28
C TYR A 86 -2.35 -14.09 -0.64
N LEU A 87 -2.14 -15.41 -0.66
CA LEU A 87 -3.19 -16.38 -1.01
C LEU A 87 -4.34 -16.33 -0.01
N LEU A 88 -4.04 -16.32 1.29
CA LEU A 88 -5.06 -16.27 2.33
C LEU A 88 -5.82 -14.93 2.32
N ALA A 89 -5.13 -13.80 2.15
CA ALA A 89 -5.80 -12.51 2.03
C ALA A 89 -6.74 -12.44 0.81
N TYR A 90 -6.30 -12.98 -0.33
CA TYR A 90 -7.12 -13.11 -1.53
C TYR A 90 -8.35 -14.00 -1.28
N GLU A 91 -8.18 -15.15 -0.66
CA GLU A 91 -9.27 -16.08 -0.32
C GLU A 91 -10.30 -15.43 0.61
N MET A 92 -9.86 -14.73 1.67
CA MET A 92 -10.76 -14.06 2.62
C MET A 92 -11.67 -13.03 1.93
N ILE A 93 -11.15 -12.32 0.93
CA ILE A 93 -11.96 -11.34 0.16
C ILE A 93 -12.87 -12.02 -0.84
N THR A 94 -12.36 -12.99 -1.62
CA THR A 94 -13.14 -13.66 -2.68
C THR A 94 -14.27 -14.50 -2.12
N THR A 95 -14.10 -15.08 -0.95
CA THR A 95 -15.15 -15.84 -0.25
C THR A 95 -16.14 -14.94 0.52
N GLY A 96 -15.89 -13.62 0.58
CA GLY A 96 -16.77 -12.67 1.28
C GLY A 96 -16.64 -12.70 2.80
N ILE A 97 -15.61 -13.33 3.35
CA ILE A 97 -15.30 -13.29 4.79
C ILE A 97 -14.92 -11.89 5.19
N SER A 98 -14.10 -11.23 4.37
CA SER A 98 -13.58 -9.88 4.64
C SER A 98 -13.78 -8.94 3.47
N ASP A 99 -13.90 -7.66 3.76
CA ASP A 99 -13.88 -6.56 2.78
C ASP A 99 -12.49 -5.94 2.66
N VAL A 100 -11.73 -5.96 3.78
CA VAL A 100 -10.36 -5.45 3.88
C VAL A 100 -9.52 -6.43 4.68
N VAL A 101 -8.32 -6.78 4.19
CA VAL A 101 -7.41 -7.69 4.90
C VAL A 101 -6.02 -7.06 5.01
N TYR A 102 -5.50 -7.02 6.24
CA TYR A 102 -4.10 -6.78 6.54
C TYR A 102 -3.38 -8.13 6.52
N PRO A 103 -2.50 -8.41 5.53
CA PRO A 103 -1.97 -9.75 5.30
C PRO A 103 -0.81 -10.13 6.25
N TYR A 104 -0.72 -9.48 7.40
CA TYR A 104 0.34 -9.73 8.39
C TYR A 104 -0.14 -9.51 9.82
N GLY A 105 0.50 -10.21 10.77
CA GLY A 105 0.24 -10.13 12.21
C GLY A 105 0.79 -8.85 12.85
N ARG A 106 0.62 -8.74 14.16
CA ARG A 106 1.14 -7.65 14.98
C ARG A 106 2.39 -8.05 15.76
N GLY A 107 3.11 -7.06 16.25
CA GLY A 107 4.26 -7.27 17.14
C GLY A 107 5.40 -8.01 16.48
N SER A 108 5.75 -9.20 16.98
CA SER A 108 6.91 -9.99 16.51
C SER A 108 6.84 -10.41 15.05
N TYR A 109 5.67 -10.42 14.44
CA TYR A 109 5.47 -10.74 13.03
C TYR A 109 5.89 -9.63 12.07
N GLN A 110 6.20 -8.46 12.58
CA GLN A 110 6.56 -7.27 11.82
C GLN A 110 8.07 -7.06 11.92
N LYS A 111 8.75 -7.21 10.80
CA LYS A 111 10.20 -7.20 10.69
C LYS A 111 10.70 -6.06 9.83
N GLN A 112 11.68 -5.33 10.32
CA GLN A 112 12.47 -4.39 9.56
C GLN A 112 13.80 -5.04 9.21
N VAL A 113 14.07 -5.17 7.93
CA VAL A 113 15.25 -5.84 7.38
C VAL A 113 16.33 -4.80 7.05
N ASP A 114 17.56 -5.07 7.41
CA ASP A 114 18.73 -4.33 6.90
C ASP A 114 19.10 -4.90 5.52
N PRO A 115 18.78 -4.20 4.41
CA PRO A 115 18.80 -4.77 3.08
C PRO A 115 20.19 -4.66 2.46
N SER A 116 21.18 -5.41 2.94
CA SER A 116 22.41 -5.54 2.16
C SER A 116 22.14 -6.30 0.85
N ASP A 117 22.91 -6.00 -0.20
CA ASP A 117 22.80 -6.68 -1.50
C ASP A 117 22.84 -8.20 -1.35
N GLN A 118 23.68 -8.71 -0.45
CA GLN A 118 23.81 -10.15 -0.21
C GLN A 118 22.53 -10.75 0.41
N VAL A 119 21.87 -10.06 1.34
CA VAL A 119 20.63 -10.53 1.97
C VAL A 119 19.51 -10.62 0.93
N VAL A 120 19.37 -9.58 0.12
CA VAL A 120 18.34 -9.51 -0.93
C VAL A 120 18.61 -10.55 -2.03
N SER A 121 19.85 -10.65 -2.52
CA SER A 121 20.24 -11.64 -3.53
C SER A 121 20.00 -13.08 -3.05
N ASN A 122 20.43 -13.42 -1.86
CA ASN A 122 20.22 -14.76 -1.29
C ASN A 122 18.74 -15.10 -1.18
N PHE A 123 17.88 -14.14 -0.78
CA PHE A 123 16.44 -14.35 -0.74
C PHE A 123 15.87 -14.57 -2.14
N LEU A 124 16.23 -13.74 -3.11
CA LEU A 124 15.73 -13.84 -4.48
C LEU A 124 16.16 -15.15 -5.17
N GLU A 125 17.38 -15.62 -4.89
CA GLU A 125 17.90 -16.87 -5.47
C GLU A 125 17.28 -18.12 -4.87
N THR A 126 16.98 -18.11 -3.57
CA THR A 126 16.56 -19.32 -2.84
C THR A 126 15.08 -19.35 -2.49
N GLY A 127 14.42 -18.19 -2.41
CA GLY A 127 13.08 -18.04 -1.85
C GLY A 127 13.00 -18.28 -0.32
N ASP A 128 14.15 -18.45 0.34
CA ASP A 128 14.20 -18.75 1.78
C ASP A 128 14.13 -17.47 2.63
N TYR A 129 13.02 -17.30 3.33
CA TYR A 129 12.77 -16.17 4.22
C TYR A 129 13.74 -16.09 5.41
N TYR A 130 14.48 -17.16 5.70
CA TYR A 130 15.55 -17.15 6.71
C TYR A 130 16.56 -16.03 6.45
N HIS A 131 16.88 -15.74 5.19
CA HIS A 131 17.80 -14.66 4.82
C HIS A 131 17.29 -13.28 5.27
N LEU A 132 16.00 -13.03 5.11
CA LEU A 132 15.37 -11.79 5.56
C LEU A 132 15.27 -11.75 7.10
N ASP A 133 14.85 -12.86 7.71
CA ASP A 133 14.66 -12.94 9.16
C ASP A 133 15.96 -12.77 9.92
N SER A 134 17.05 -13.38 9.44
CA SER A 134 18.38 -13.29 10.06
C SER A 134 18.98 -11.88 10.06
N ALA A 135 18.57 -11.03 9.10
CA ALA A 135 19.01 -9.64 8.98
C ALA A 135 17.95 -8.63 9.50
N SER A 136 16.98 -9.11 10.27
CA SER A 136 15.85 -8.30 10.69
C SER A 136 15.81 -8.03 12.18
N LYS A 137 15.06 -6.98 12.54
CA LYS A 137 14.64 -6.66 13.90
C LYS A 137 13.12 -6.43 13.92
N VAL A 138 12.50 -6.63 15.09
CA VAL A 138 11.07 -6.32 15.26
C VAL A 138 10.86 -4.82 15.12
N HIS A 139 9.90 -4.44 14.27
CA HIS A 139 9.47 -3.07 14.07
C HIS A 139 7.96 -3.03 13.88
N THR A 140 7.26 -2.31 14.73
CA THR A 140 5.80 -2.29 14.70
C THR A 140 5.27 -1.15 13.84
N SER A 141 4.49 -1.53 12.80
CA SER A 141 3.66 -0.62 12.02
C SER A 141 2.31 -1.28 11.76
N ASP A 142 1.37 -1.06 12.66
CA ASP A 142 0.13 -1.83 12.69
C ASP A 142 -0.78 -1.64 11.47
N PHE A 143 -0.61 -0.57 10.68
CA PHE A 143 -1.59 -0.16 9.69
C PHE A 143 -1.02 0.14 8.29
N GLY A 144 0.29 0.27 8.14
CA GLY A 144 0.97 0.56 6.87
C GLY A 144 1.25 -0.69 6.03
N TRP A 145 2.19 -0.58 5.10
CA TRP A 145 2.87 -1.61 4.31
C TRP A 145 2.04 -2.28 3.21
N ALA A 146 1.05 -3.12 3.56
CA ALA A 146 0.22 -3.80 2.58
C ALA A 146 -1.21 -3.97 3.08
N GLN A 147 -2.20 -3.67 2.22
CA GLN A 147 -3.61 -3.85 2.53
C GLN A 147 -4.36 -4.33 1.30
N PHE A 148 -5.08 -5.42 1.43
CA PHE A 148 -5.97 -5.95 0.41
C PHE A 148 -7.37 -5.38 0.60
N PHE A 149 -7.99 -4.95 -0.49
CA PHE A 149 -9.34 -4.40 -0.51
C PHE A 149 -10.19 -5.08 -1.57
N LYS A 150 -11.43 -5.37 -1.23
CA LYS A 150 -12.46 -5.48 -2.24
C LYS A 150 -12.62 -4.12 -2.89
N ARG A 151 -12.30 -4.00 -4.20
CA ARG A 151 -12.21 -2.70 -4.89
C ARG A 151 -13.49 -1.87 -4.78
N SER A 152 -14.66 -2.50 -4.92
CA SER A 152 -15.95 -1.81 -4.77
C SER A 152 -16.13 -1.20 -3.39
N VAL A 153 -15.74 -1.92 -2.33
CA VAL A 153 -15.79 -1.43 -0.94
C VAL A 153 -14.78 -0.30 -0.72
N TYR A 154 -13.60 -0.39 -1.31
CA TYR A 154 -12.59 0.65 -1.18
C TYR A 154 -13.08 1.98 -1.80
N ILE A 155 -13.72 1.93 -2.96
CA ILE A 155 -14.32 3.09 -3.61
C ILE A 155 -15.50 3.62 -2.79
N GLU A 156 -16.44 2.76 -2.38
CA GLU A 156 -17.61 3.12 -1.57
C GLU A 156 -17.21 3.72 -0.21
N GLY A 157 -16.17 3.19 0.41
CA GLY A 157 -15.62 3.66 1.67
C GLY A 157 -14.84 4.98 1.58
N GLY A 158 -14.70 5.57 0.37
CA GLY A 158 -14.13 6.90 0.16
C GLY A 158 -12.67 6.91 -0.24
N LEU A 159 -12.11 5.79 -0.75
CA LEU A 159 -10.74 5.68 -1.24
C LEU A 159 -9.70 6.10 -0.17
N GLU A 160 -8.55 6.61 -0.57
CA GLU A 160 -7.64 7.31 0.34
C GLU A 160 -8.13 8.74 0.59
N ASN A 161 -7.99 9.20 1.82
CA ASN A 161 -8.36 10.59 2.15
C ASN A 161 -7.26 11.57 1.71
N GLU A 162 -7.50 12.28 0.61
CA GLU A 162 -6.55 13.25 0.03
C GLU A 162 -6.35 14.52 0.88
N ASN A 163 -7.10 14.67 1.98
CA ASN A 163 -6.85 15.75 2.94
C ASN A 163 -5.60 15.48 3.79
N PHE A 164 -5.18 14.21 3.93
CA PHE A 164 -3.86 13.89 4.49
C PHE A 164 -2.76 14.15 3.47
N LYS A 165 -1.72 14.84 3.91
CA LYS A 165 -0.56 15.19 3.08
C LYS A 165 0.71 14.67 3.71
N ALA A 166 1.64 14.17 2.88
CA ALA A 166 2.87 13.56 3.33
C ALA A 166 2.62 12.35 4.27
N TYR A 167 3.18 12.33 5.48
CA TYR A 167 3.22 11.20 6.39
C TYR A 167 2.30 11.37 7.60
N ALA A 168 1.60 10.29 7.96
CA ALA A 168 0.80 10.04 9.17
C ALA A 168 -0.33 11.07 9.47
N PRO A 169 -1.45 10.61 10.04
CA PRO A 169 -1.78 9.23 10.43
C PRO A 169 -2.75 8.52 9.47
N GLU A 170 -2.60 8.67 8.16
CA GLU A 170 -3.52 8.20 7.12
C GLU A 170 -3.78 6.69 7.17
N ASP A 171 -2.76 5.88 7.43
CA ASP A 171 -2.90 4.42 7.53
C ASP A 171 -3.79 4.00 8.71
N LYS A 172 -3.64 4.68 9.84
CA LYS A 172 -4.47 4.48 11.03
C LYS A 172 -5.90 4.96 10.80
N GLU A 173 -6.05 6.08 10.09
CA GLU A 173 -7.35 6.62 9.69
C GLU A 173 -8.11 5.61 8.83
N ARG A 174 -7.47 5.03 7.82
CA ARG A 174 -8.05 4.04 6.93
C ARG A 174 -8.61 2.85 7.70
N TYR A 175 -7.82 2.24 8.57
CA TYR A 175 -8.26 1.14 9.41
C TYR A 175 -9.49 1.52 10.26
N TYR A 176 -9.41 2.65 10.94
CA TYR A 176 -10.47 3.16 11.80
C TYR A 176 -11.77 3.43 11.01
N ARG A 177 -11.67 4.09 9.88
CA ARG A 177 -12.79 4.47 9.02
C ARG A 177 -13.55 3.25 8.52
N PHE A 178 -12.87 2.31 7.88
CA PHE A 178 -13.52 1.12 7.35
C PHE A 178 -14.17 0.29 8.46
N THR A 179 -13.49 0.11 9.58
CA THR A 179 -14.07 -0.57 10.75
C THR A 179 -15.31 0.15 11.26
N LYS A 180 -15.25 1.46 11.43
CA LYS A 180 -16.36 2.26 11.96
C LYS A 180 -17.56 2.35 11.01
N MET A 181 -17.30 2.37 9.70
CA MET A 181 -18.35 2.30 8.67
C MET A 181 -19.06 0.93 8.65
N GLY A 182 -18.49 -0.08 9.29
CA GLY A 182 -19.08 -1.41 9.46
C GLY A 182 -18.70 -2.40 8.38
N TYR A 183 -17.60 -2.15 7.66
CA TYR A 183 -16.99 -3.14 6.78
C TYR A 183 -16.25 -4.21 7.59
N HIS A 184 -16.13 -5.41 7.04
CA HIS A 184 -15.37 -6.50 7.64
C HIS A 184 -13.87 -6.28 7.37
N VAL A 185 -13.16 -5.82 8.41
CA VAL A 185 -11.72 -5.53 8.37
C VAL A 185 -11.00 -6.56 9.22
N ASP A 186 -10.24 -7.43 8.58
CA ASP A 186 -9.55 -8.54 9.22
C ASP A 186 -8.02 -8.43 9.07
N ARG A 187 -7.35 -9.31 9.79
CA ARG A 187 -5.88 -9.40 9.82
C ARG A 187 -5.45 -10.86 9.91
N ILE A 188 -4.45 -11.25 9.12
CA ILE A 188 -3.80 -12.56 9.27
C ILE A 188 -2.93 -12.50 10.53
N ALA A 189 -3.35 -13.19 11.59
CA ALA A 189 -2.78 -13.00 12.93
C ALA A 189 -1.31 -13.45 13.05
N ASP A 190 -0.91 -14.46 12.29
CA ASP A 190 0.41 -15.08 12.30
C ASP A 190 1.19 -14.89 10.98
N GLY A 191 0.70 -14.03 10.10
CA GLY A 191 1.38 -13.65 8.87
C GLY A 191 2.62 -12.80 9.14
N TRP A 192 3.76 -13.14 8.56
CA TRP A 192 4.97 -12.35 8.62
C TRP A 192 4.95 -11.22 7.60
N VAL A 193 5.65 -10.13 7.90
CA VAL A 193 5.95 -9.06 6.96
C VAL A 193 7.39 -8.58 7.16
N TYR A 194 8.09 -8.37 6.06
CA TYR A 194 9.46 -7.88 6.00
C TYR A 194 9.47 -6.56 5.24
N HIS A 195 9.85 -5.50 5.92
CA HIS A 195 10.03 -4.18 5.35
C HIS A 195 11.52 -3.91 5.18
N LEU A 196 11.96 -3.70 3.97
CA LEU A 196 13.36 -3.36 3.66
C LEU A 196 13.63 -1.92 4.10
N GLU A 197 14.62 -1.71 4.97
CA GLU A 197 14.98 -0.38 5.47
C GLU A 197 15.52 0.48 4.34
N HIS A 198 15.13 1.73 4.32
CA HIS A 198 15.59 2.73 3.33
C HIS A 198 15.75 4.10 3.97
N VAL A 199 16.47 5.00 3.28
CA VAL A 199 16.60 6.40 3.69
C VAL A 199 15.24 7.11 3.57
N ARG A 200 14.82 7.80 4.63
CA ARG A 200 13.55 8.54 4.66
C ARG A 200 13.76 10.01 4.31
N GLY A 201 12.95 10.52 3.40
CA GLY A 201 12.88 11.94 3.07
C GLY A 201 12.08 12.75 4.10
N GLU A 202 12.12 14.08 3.98
CA GLU A 202 11.41 15.02 4.88
C GLU A 202 9.90 14.75 4.95
N ASN A 203 9.29 14.39 3.81
CA ASN A 203 7.85 14.10 3.73
C ASN A 203 7.45 12.76 4.37
N SER A 204 8.41 11.91 4.72
CA SER A 204 8.20 10.57 5.27
C SER A 204 8.41 10.51 6.80
N TRP A 205 8.34 11.65 7.49
CA TRP A 205 8.64 11.72 8.92
C TRP A 205 7.64 12.60 9.70
N PHE A 206 7.55 12.41 11.02
CA PHE A 206 6.68 13.19 11.90
C PHE A 206 6.99 14.70 11.95
N THR A 207 8.15 15.11 11.43
CA THR A 207 8.56 16.51 11.32
C THR A 207 8.07 17.19 10.05
N ASN A 208 7.31 16.50 9.20
CA ASN A 208 6.78 17.09 7.97
C ASN A 208 5.86 18.31 8.27
N PRO A 209 5.81 19.29 7.37
CA PRO A 209 5.09 20.56 7.61
C PRO A 209 3.56 20.40 7.71
N TYR A 210 3.02 19.25 7.30
CA TYR A 210 1.59 18.97 7.29
C TYR A 210 1.08 18.22 8.53
N MET A 211 1.98 17.84 9.46
CA MET A 211 1.61 17.03 10.61
C MET A 211 0.45 17.62 11.41
N GLN A 212 0.45 18.93 11.66
CA GLN A 212 -0.62 19.56 12.42
C GLN A 212 -1.97 19.45 11.68
N SER A 213 -2.02 19.79 10.39
CA SER A 213 -3.26 19.68 9.60
C SER A 213 -3.76 18.24 9.48
N ASN A 214 -2.85 17.27 9.37
CA ASN A 214 -3.18 15.85 9.36
C ASN A 214 -3.78 15.41 10.70
N MET A 215 -3.22 15.87 11.82
CA MET A 215 -3.76 15.57 13.14
C MET A 215 -5.14 16.23 13.38
N ASP A 216 -5.36 17.42 12.85
CA ASP A 216 -6.66 18.10 12.94
C ASP A 216 -7.73 17.32 12.14
N GLU A 217 -7.39 16.87 10.94
CA GLU A 217 -8.25 16.02 10.11
C GLU A 217 -8.54 14.68 10.81
N TRP A 218 -7.52 14.04 11.38
CA TRP A 218 -7.69 12.82 12.15
C TRP A 218 -8.61 12.99 13.36
N ASN A 219 -8.42 14.04 14.16
CA ASN A 219 -9.26 14.32 15.31
C ASN A 219 -10.72 14.58 14.91
N LYS A 220 -10.95 15.29 13.80
CA LYS A 220 -12.27 15.52 13.22
C LYS A 220 -12.95 14.19 12.87
N ILE A 221 -12.25 13.29 12.15
CA ILE A 221 -12.76 11.98 11.74
C ILE A 221 -13.07 11.10 12.97
N GLN A 222 -12.20 11.09 13.97
CA GLN A 222 -12.44 10.32 15.19
C GLN A 222 -13.71 10.74 15.95
N SER A 223 -14.05 12.03 15.91
CA SER A 223 -15.22 12.57 16.61
C SER A 223 -16.56 12.18 15.97
N MET A 224 -16.57 11.78 14.70
CA MET A 224 -17.77 11.45 13.94
C MET A 224 -18.32 10.09 14.36
N ASN A 225 -19.66 9.95 14.40
CA ASN A 225 -20.33 8.64 14.43
C ASN A 225 -20.33 8.02 13.02
N LYS A 226 -20.89 6.81 12.88
CA LYS A 226 -20.91 6.06 11.61
C LYS A 226 -21.60 6.83 10.49
N GLU A 227 -22.77 7.41 10.76
CA GLU A 227 -23.59 8.14 9.79
C GLU A 227 -22.88 9.42 9.35
N GLN A 228 -22.37 10.19 10.31
CA GLN A 228 -21.58 11.40 10.03
C GLN A 228 -20.33 11.10 9.22
N LEU A 229 -19.68 9.97 9.50
CA LEU A 229 -18.48 9.56 8.78
C LEU A 229 -18.80 9.20 7.32
N LYS A 230 -19.90 8.48 7.08
CA LYS A 230 -20.37 8.19 5.72
C LYS A 230 -20.76 9.46 4.96
N GLU A 231 -21.47 10.37 5.59
CA GLU A 231 -21.82 11.65 5.01
C GLU A 231 -20.58 12.48 4.69
N TYR A 232 -19.63 12.57 5.63
CA TYR A 232 -18.38 13.28 5.45
C TYR A 232 -17.62 12.80 4.20
N TYR A 233 -17.45 11.49 4.03
CA TYR A 233 -16.75 10.95 2.87
C TYR A 233 -17.54 11.12 1.58
N SER A 234 -18.87 11.00 1.58
CA SER A 234 -19.68 11.22 0.38
C SER A 234 -19.61 12.65 -0.17
N GLN A 235 -19.22 13.61 0.66
CA GLN A 235 -19.12 15.03 0.28
C GLN A 235 -17.71 15.48 -0.09
N GLN A 236 -16.71 14.58 -0.08
CA GLN A 236 -15.34 14.96 -0.38
C GLN A 236 -15.15 15.34 -1.85
N ASP A 237 -14.58 16.53 -2.08
CA ASP A 237 -14.39 17.04 -3.43
C ASP A 237 -13.47 16.19 -4.29
N TYR A 238 -12.46 15.54 -3.68
CA TYR A 238 -11.56 14.67 -4.42
C TYR A 238 -12.28 13.43 -4.98
N LEU A 239 -13.31 12.91 -4.30
CA LEU A 239 -14.07 11.77 -4.80
C LEU A 239 -14.84 12.08 -6.11
N LYS A 240 -15.24 13.32 -6.32
CA LYS A 240 -15.92 13.73 -7.56
C LYS A 240 -15.07 13.52 -8.81
N LYS A 241 -13.74 13.43 -8.66
CA LYS A 241 -12.84 13.11 -9.77
C LYS A 241 -12.89 11.64 -10.18
N TYR A 242 -13.23 10.77 -9.25
CA TYR A 242 -13.11 9.31 -9.39
C TYR A 242 -14.49 8.64 -9.55
N VAL A 243 -15.50 9.17 -8.90
CA VAL A 243 -16.85 8.62 -8.92
C VAL A 243 -17.76 9.65 -9.55
N SER A 244 -18.13 9.42 -10.82
CA SER A 244 -19.21 10.22 -11.44
C SER A 244 -20.49 9.89 -10.68
N LEU A 245 -20.93 10.83 -9.87
CA LEU A 245 -22.22 10.78 -9.17
C LEU A 245 -23.37 10.90 -10.15
#